data_394d7844a04c1ac6855acb17554eb16b
#
_entry.id   394d7844a04c1ac6855acb17554eb16b
#
_cell.length_a   1.000
_cell.length_b   1.000
_cell.length_c   1.000
_cell.angle_alpha   90.00
_cell.angle_beta   90.00
_cell.angle_gamma   90.00
#
_symmetry.space_group_name_H-M   'P 1'
#
loop_
_entity.id
_entity.type
_entity.pdbx_description
1 polymer ?
#
loop_
_entity_poly.entity_id
_entity_poly.type
_entity_poly.pdbx_seq_one_letter_code
_entity_poly.pdbx_strand_id
1 'polypeptide(L)'
;KENKGSFGEQVYKVENYYEAVEQIKKIGGCDFIMQEHIESSKGQDVRIHVVGNEIVTAMKRVNKDDFRANITNGGSMEKYQPTKEQQEMALKVCDKLGLDFAGVDIMFGKNGEPVLCEVNSNAHFKNIYDCTGVNVAEKIIDYILKKIN
;
A
#
# COMPACT_ATOMS: atom_id res chain seq x y z
N LYS A 1 8.01 -5.09 -10.87
CA LYS A 1 7.57 -3.69 -11.01
C LYS A 1 8.78 -2.78 -11.19
N GLU A 2 8.62 -1.70 -11.92
CA GLU A 2 9.65 -0.67 -12.06
C GLU A 2 9.81 0.08 -10.74
N ASN A 3 11.04 0.53 -10.44
CA ASN A 3 11.31 1.28 -9.21
C ASN A 3 10.62 2.65 -9.18
N LYS A 4 10.37 3.22 -10.35
CA LYS A 4 9.64 4.49 -10.50
C LYS A 4 8.32 4.23 -11.18
N GLY A 5 7.22 4.46 -10.49
CA GLY A 5 5.88 4.27 -11.01
C GLY A 5 4.83 4.78 -10.03
N SER A 6 3.60 4.90 -10.50
CA SER A 6 2.47 5.31 -9.69
C SER A 6 1.19 4.64 -10.17
N PHE A 7 0.17 4.63 -9.33
CA PHE A 7 -1.16 4.09 -9.63
C PHE A 7 -1.20 2.65 -10.13
N GLY A 8 -0.10 1.87 -9.93
CA GLY A 8 0.00 0.48 -10.37
C GLY A 8 0.26 0.30 -11.88
N GLU A 9 0.52 1.36 -12.64
CA GLU A 9 0.74 1.28 -14.09
C GLU A 9 2.00 0.48 -14.45
N GLN A 10 3.06 0.58 -13.64
CA GLN A 10 4.35 -0.08 -13.84
C GLN A 10 4.48 -1.40 -13.05
N VAL A 11 3.35 -2.05 -12.74
CA VAL A 11 3.31 -3.34 -12.06
C VAL A 11 2.80 -4.40 -13.02
N TYR A 12 3.61 -5.41 -13.26
CA TYR A 12 3.36 -6.47 -14.25
C TYR A 12 3.35 -7.83 -13.54
N LYS A 13 2.33 -8.65 -13.81
CA LYS A 13 2.30 -10.05 -13.41
C LYS A 13 2.91 -10.89 -14.52
N VAL A 14 3.79 -11.80 -14.16
CA VAL A 14 4.39 -12.80 -15.04
C VAL A 14 4.23 -14.17 -14.43
N GLU A 15 3.91 -15.18 -15.24
CA GLU A 15 3.59 -16.52 -14.74
C GLU A 15 4.78 -17.48 -14.88
N ASN A 16 5.78 -17.13 -15.70
CA ASN A 16 6.91 -18.00 -15.98
C ASN A 16 8.15 -17.22 -16.39
N TYR A 17 9.27 -17.94 -16.51
CA TYR A 17 10.57 -17.37 -16.86
C TYR A 17 10.57 -16.64 -18.22
N TYR A 18 9.90 -17.19 -19.23
CA TYR A 18 9.90 -16.59 -20.56
C TYR A 18 9.15 -15.25 -20.58
N GLU A 19 8.00 -15.19 -19.94
CA GLU A 19 7.24 -13.96 -19.77
C GLU A 19 8.04 -12.90 -18.98
N ALA A 20 8.75 -13.33 -17.93
CA ALA A 20 9.61 -12.45 -17.16
C ALA A 20 10.72 -11.84 -18.03
N VAL A 21 11.40 -12.65 -18.86
CA VAL A 21 12.43 -12.18 -19.78
C VAL A 21 11.87 -11.18 -20.78
N GLU A 22 10.72 -11.49 -21.39
CA GLU A 22 10.09 -10.56 -22.34
C GLU A 22 9.66 -9.24 -21.68
N GLN A 23 9.14 -9.30 -20.46
CA GLN A 23 8.76 -8.10 -19.72
C GLN A 23 9.98 -7.25 -19.35
N ILE A 24 11.09 -7.88 -18.94
CA ILE A 24 12.35 -7.18 -18.65
C ILE A 24 12.88 -6.48 -19.90
N LYS A 25 12.83 -7.12 -21.07
CA LYS A 25 13.21 -6.48 -22.34
C LYS A 25 12.35 -5.26 -22.66
N LYS A 26 11.02 -5.30 -22.37
CA LYS A 26 10.11 -4.18 -22.57
C LYS A 26 10.37 -3.02 -21.63
N ILE A 27 10.73 -3.29 -20.37
CA ILE A 27 11.12 -2.28 -19.37
C ILE A 27 12.39 -1.54 -19.81
N GLY A 28 13.26 -2.22 -20.61
CA GLY A 28 14.49 -1.64 -21.10
C GLY A 28 15.54 -1.46 -20.01
N GLY A 29 16.17 -0.30 -19.93
CA GLY A 29 17.23 -0.01 -18.96
C GLY A 29 16.74 0.55 -17.61
N CYS A 30 15.44 0.52 -17.32
CA CYS A 30 14.91 1.01 -16.05
C CYS A 30 15.19 0.03 -14.91
N ASP A 31 15.50 0.55 -13.72
CA ASP A 31 15.60 -0.25 -12.52
C ASP A 31 14.24 -0.85 -12.15
N PHE A 32 14.22 -2.10 -11.76
CA PHE A 32 13.01 -2.82 -11.36
C PHE A 32 13.26 -3.78 -10.22
N ILE A 33 12.20 -4.19 -9.56
CA ILE A 33 12.23 -5.27 -8.56
C ILE A 33 11.29 -6.40 -8.97
N MET A 34 11.67 -7.61 -8.60
CA MET A 34 10.82 -8.80 -8.69
C MET A 34 10.35 -9.17 -7.29
N GLN A 35 9.05 -9.35 -7.14
CA GLN A 35 8.43 -9.73 -5.87
C GLN A 35 7.57 -10.97 -6.09
N GLU A 36 7.48 -11.80 -5.07
CA GLU A 36 6.52 -12.91 -5.07
C GLU A 36 5.09 -12.39 -5.24
N HIS A 37 4.33 -13.05 -6.11
CA HIS A 37 2.91 -12.77 -6.24
C HIS A 37 2.14 -13.49 -5.13
N ILE A 38 1.49 -12.72 -4.26
CA ILE A 38 0.69 -13.25 -3.15
C ILE A 38 -0.72 -13.55 -3.66
N GLU A 39 -0.93 -14.76 -4.16
CA GLU A 39 -2.20 -15.18 -4.80
C GLU A 39 -3.39 -15.07 -3.85
N SER A 40 -3.19 -15.31 -2.55
CA SER A 40 -4.23 -15.14 -1.52
C SER A 40 -4.72 -13.70 -1.36
N SER A 41 -3.94 -12.72 -1.83
CA SER A 41 -4.29 -11.30 -1.81
C SER A 41 -4.60 -10.74 -3.20
N LYS A 42 -4.83 -11.60 -4.20
CA LYS A 42 -5.14 -11.18 -5.56
C LYS A 42 -6.29 -10.18 -5.60
N GLY A 43 -6.03 -9.00 -6.16
CA GLY A 43 -7.01 -7.92 -6.29
C GLY A 43 -7.47 -7.31 -4.96
N GLN A 44 -6.80 -7.57 -3.85
CA GLN A 44 -7.17 -6.98 -2.55
C GLN A 44 -5.95 -6.67 -1.69
N ASP A 45 -6.05 -5.58 -0.95
CA ASP A 45 -5.09 -5.17 0.08
C ASP A 45 -5.73 -4.26 1.12
N VAL A 46 -4.96 -3.93 2.14
CA VAL A 46 -5.33 -2.94 3.15
C VAL A 46 -4.34 -1.78 3.09
N ARG A 47 -4.83 -0.54 2.96
CA ARG A 47 -4.04 0.67 3.17
C ARG A 47 -4.29 1.21 4.56
N ILE A 48 -3.23 1.29 5.35
CA ILE A 48 -3.23 1.83 6.71
C ILE A 48 -2.50 3.17 6.70
N HIS A 49 -3.14 4.23 7.19
CA HIS A 49 -2.46 5.51 7.39
C HIS A 49 -1.93 5.61 8.80
N VAL A 50 -0.63 5.86 8.90
CA VAL A 50 0.13 6.08 10.13
C VAL A 50 0.51 7.55 10.20
N VAL A 51 0.36 8.18 11.37
CA VAL A 51 0.87 9.52 11.68
C VAL A 51 1.51 9.47 13.06
N GLY A 52 2.79 9.78 13.16
CA GLY A 52 3.57 9.54 14.36
C GLY A 52 3.56 8.04 14.71
N ASN A 53 3.19 7.73 15.93
CA ASN A 53 3.08 6.36 16.43
C ASN A 53 1.62 5.87 16.52
N GLU A 54 0.73 6.44 15.70
CA GLU A 54 -0.70 6.13 15.75
C GLU A 54 -1.22 5.65 14.40
N ILE A 55 -2.08 4.64 14.43
CA ILE A 55 -2.92 4.27 13.29
C ILE A 55 -4.10 5.25 13.23
N VAL A 56 -4.12 6.09 12.21
CA VAL A 56 -5.15 7.13 12.06
C VAL A 56 -6.43 6.55 11.47
N THR A 57 -6.29 5.75 10.41
CA THR A 57 -7.42 5.13 9.72
C THR A 57 -6.92 4.06 8.75
N ALA A 58 -7.81 3.19 8.31
CA ALA A 58 -7.51 2.20 7.29
C ALA A 58 -8.71 1.94 6.37
N MET A 59 -8.40 1.51 5.16
CA MET A 59 -9.38 1.03 4.19
C MET A 59 -8.90 -0.26 3.54
N LYS A 60 -9.83 -1.15 3.23
CA LYS A 60 -9.60 -2.28 2.35
C LYS A 60 -9.92 -1.86 0.92
N ARG A 61 -9.06 -2.21 -0.01
CA ARG A 61 -9.28 -2.01 -1.44
C ARG A 61 -9.53 -3.37 -2.09
N VAL A 62 -10.47 -3.42 -3.02
CA VAL A 62 -10.82 -4.66 -3.72
C VAL A 62 -11.07 -4.35 -5.19
N ASN A 63 -10.39 -5.09 -6.06
CA ASN A 63 -10.64 -5.11 -7.50
C ASN A 63 -10.90 -6.56 -7.93
N LYS A 64 -12.04 -6.82 -8.56
CA LYS A 64 -12.43 -8.17 -8.98
C LYS A 64 -11.87 -8.55 -10.34
N ASP A 65 -11.50 -7.55 -11.14
CA ASP A 65 -11.12 -7.70 -12.54
C ASP A 65 -9.62 -7.57 -12.78
N ASP A 66 -8.86 -7.06 -11.79
CA ASP A 66 -7.40 -6.89 -11.85
C ASP A 66 -6.73 -7.53 -10.64
N PHE A 67 -5.52 -8.04 -10.81
CA PHE A 67 -4.73 -8.57 -9.68
C PHE A 67 -4.26 -7.45 -8.73
N ARG A 68 -4.24 -6.19 -9.19
CA ARG A 68 -3.92 -4.99 -8.41
C ARG A 68 -5.19 -4.44 -7.77
N ALA A 69 -5.10 -4.08 -6.49
CA ALA A 69 -6.22 -3.52 -5.73
C ALA A 69 -6.46 -2.01 -5.96
N ASN A 70 -5.72 -1.38 -6.87
CA ASN A 70 -5.76 0.06 -7.09
C ASN A 70 -7.15 0.57 -7.49
N ILE A 71 -7.62 1.61 -6.81
CA ILE A 71 -8.92 2.25 -7.08
C ILE A 71 -8.99 2.83 -8.50
N THR A 72 -7.87 3.40 -8.98
CA THR A 72 -7.77 3.97 -10.34
C THR A 72 -8.01 2.95 -11.44
N ASN A 73 -7.86 1.65 -11.14
CA ASN A 73 -8.09 0.56 -12.09
C ASN A 73 -9.48 -0.09 -11.90
N GLY A 74 -10.44 0.65 -11.37
CA GLY A 74 -11.81 0.16 -11.15
C GLY A 74 -12.04 -0.58 -9.83
N GLY A 75 -11.08 -0.51 -8.91
CA GLY A 75 -11.23 -1.07 -7.56
C GLY A 75 -12.27 -0.31 -6.72
N SER A 76 -12.86 -1.01 -5.77
CA SER A 76 -13.72 -0.48 -4.72
C SER A 76 -12.94 -0.32 -3.41
N MET A 77 -13.51 0.43 -2.48
CA MET A 77 -12.92 0.66 -1.16
C MET A 77 -13.99 0.56 -0.07
N GLU A 78 -13.60 0.04 1.08
CA GLU A 78 -14.46 -0.06 2.26
C GLU A 78 -13.67 0.26 3.54
N LYS A 79 -14.37 0.79 4.56
CA LYS A 79 -13.78 0.98 5.88
C LYS A 79 -13.25 -0.35 6.41
N TYR A 80 -12.07 -0.32 6.99
CA TYR A 80 -11.45 -1.53 7.51
C TYR A 80 -10.87 -1.28 8.90
N GLN A 81 -11.05 -2.27 9.79
CA GLN A 81 -10.42 -2.29 11.10
C GLN A 81 -9.21 -3.23 11.02
N PRO A 82 -7.97 -2.71 11.02
CA PRO A 82 -6.79 -3.55 10.92
C PRO A 82 -6.66 -4.50 12.11
N THR A 83 -6.19 -5.72 11.86
CA THR A 83 -5.84 -6.66 12.93
C THR A 83 -4.65 -6.11 13.74
N LYS A 84 -4.42 -6.69 14.91
CA LYS A 84 -3.29 -6.28 15.77
C LYS A 84 -1.95 -6.45 15.05
N GLU A 85 -1.78 -7.56 14.35
CA GLU A 85 -0.56 -7.88 13.59
C GLU A 85 -0.34 -6.88 12.44
N GLN A 86 -1.41 -6.47 11.75
CA GLN A 86 -1.34 -5.46 10.70
C GLN A 86 -0.95 -4.09 11.25
N GLN A 87 -1.52 -3.69 12.40
CA GLN A 87 -1.17 -2.44 13.08
C GLN A 87 0.30 -2.43 13.53
N GLU A 88 0.74 -3.50 14.19
CA GLU A 88 2.13 -3.66 14.63
C GLU A 88 3.11 -3.60 13.45
N MET A 89 2.79 -4.26 12.34
CA MET A 89 3.60 -4.21 11.11
C MET A 89 3.68 -2.78 10.56
N ALA A 90 2.55 -2.08 10.45
CA ALA A 90 2.50 -0.72 9.91
C ALA A 90 3.30 0.27 10.78
N LEU A 91 3.15 0.22 12.09
CA LEU A 91 3.91 1.06 13.02
C LEU A 91 5.41 0.74 12.97
N LYS A 92 5.76 -0.54 13.02
CA LYS A 92 7.16 -0.99 12.99
C LYS A 92 7.88 -0.59 11.71
N VAL A 93 7.25 -0.68 10.54
CA VAL A 93 7.89 -0.31 9.29
C VAL A 93 8.09 1.21 9.19
N CYS A 94 7.13 2.02 9.63
CA CYS A 94 7.28 3.47 9.69
C CYS A 94 8.43 3.89 10.63
N ASP A 95 8.51 3.29 11.82
CA ASP A 95 9.63 3.50 12.76
C ASP A 95 10.99 3.16 12.13
N LYS A 96 11.11 1.97 11.51
CA LYS A 96 12.36 1.53 10.87
C LYS A 96 12.79 2.39 9.69
N LEU A 97 11.86 3.00 8.98
CA LEU A 97 12.15 3.90 7.87
C LEU A 97 12.28 5.37 8.29
N GLY A 98 12.05 5.69 9.57
CA GLY A 98 12.10 7.06 10.09
C GLY A 98 11.02 7.95 9.51
N LEU A 99 9.83 7.41 9.24
CA LEU A 99 8.73 8.14 8.64
C LEU A 99 7.76 8.65 9.70
N ASP A 100 7.58 9.95 9.76
CA ASP A 100 6.59 10.60 10.64
C ASP A 100 5.15 10.35 10.20
N PHE A 101 4.92 10.11 8.91
CA PHE A 101 3.62 9.67 8.38
C PHE A 101 3.80 8.87 7.10
N ALA A 102 2.92 7.93 6.87
CA ALA A 102 2.90 7.11 5.66
C ALA A 102 1.55 6.42 5.44
N GLY A 103 1.34 6.00 4.19
CA GLY A 103 0.35 4.98 3.84
C GLY A 103 1.04 3.64 3.64
N VAL A 104 0.71 2.67 4.46
CA VAL A 104 1.28 1.31 4.42
C VAL A 104 0.30 0.36 3.76
N ASP A 105 0.73 -0.29 2.69
CA ASP A 105 -0.07 -1.26 1.95
C ASP A 105 0.32 -2.69 2.40
N ILE A 106 -0.67 -3.42 2.89
CA ILE A 106 -0.52 -4.76 3.46
C ILE A 106 -1.42 -5.73 2.71
N MET A 107 -0.85 -6.81 2.24
CA MET A 107 -1.54 -7.93 1.62
C MET A 107 -1.91 -9.00 2.65
N PHE A 108 -2.80 -9.90 2.25
CA PHE A 108 -3.22 -11.05 3.03
C PHE A 108 -2.43 -12.29 2.59
N GLY A 109 -1.61 -12.83 3.46
CA GLY A 109 -0.92 -14.09 3.24
C GLY A 109 -1.88 -15.29 3.19
N LYS A 110 -1.34 -16.47 2.91
CA LYS A 110 -2.13 -17.70 2.67
C LYS A 110 -3.03 -18.08 3.85
N ASN A 111 -2.60 -17.80 5.08
CA ASN A 111 -3.36 -18.09 6.29
C ASN A 111 -3.95 -16.80 6.92
N GLY A 112 -3.98 -15.70 6.17
CA GLY A 112 -4.46 -14.41 6.63
C GLY A 112 -3.40 -13.54 7.33
N GLU A 113 -2.17 -14.02 7.45
CA GLU A 113 -1.06 -13.25 8.01
C GLU A 113 -0.76 -12.00 7.18
N PRO A 114 -0.32 -10.89 7.80
CA PRO A 114 0.01 -9.68 7.08
C PRO A 114 1.30 -9.85 6.27
N VAL A 115 1.27 -9.42 5.01
CA VAL A 115 2.44 -9.37 4.12
C VAL A 115 2.62 -7.93 3.66
N LEU A 116 3.76 -7.32 4.00
CA LEU A 116 4.06 -5.95 3.58
C LEU A 116 4.21 -5.88 2.06
N CYS A 117 3.43 -5.00 1.43
CA CYS A 117 3.53 -4.73 0.00
C CYS A 117 4.43 -3.53 -0.29
N GLU A 118 4.07 -2.38 0.27
CA GLU A 118 4.83 -1.15 0.10
C GLU A 118 4.53 -0.11 1.18
N VAL A 119 5.41 0.90 1.29
CA VAL A 119 5.25 2.05 2.18
C VAL A 119 5.33 3.33 1.36
N ASN A 120 4.28 4.12 1.41
CA ASN A 120 4.16 5.36 0.66
C ASN A 120 4.34 6.55 1.60
N SER A 121 5.51 7.20 1.57
CA SER A 121 5.80 8.41 2.37
C SER A 121 4.99 9.63 1.94
N ASN A 122 4.41 9.60 0.74
CA ASN A 122 3.51 10.65 0.21
C ASN A 122 2.19 10.04 -0.27
N ALA A 123 1.54 9.28 0.60
CA ALA A 123 0.29 8.61 0.27
C ALA A 123 -0.85 9.60 0.03
N HIS A 124 -1.56 9.44 -1.07
CA HIS A 124 -2.78 10.21 -1.34
C HIS A 124 -3.86 9.86 -0.32
N PHE A 125 -4.41 10.86 0.35
CA PHE A 125 -5.42 10.68 1.39
C PHE A 125 -6.85 11.09 0.99
N LYS A 126 -7.09 11.49 -0.27
CA LYS A 126 -8.45 11.79 -0.72
C LYS A 126 -9.35 10.55 -0.68
N ASN A 127 -8.91 9.44 -1.26
CA ASN A 127 -9.71 8.21 -1.32
C ASN A 127 -10.04 7.68 0.08
N ILE A 128 -9.09 7.74 1.01
CA ILE A 128 -9.36 7.28 2.37
C ILE A 128 -10.28 8.22 3.13
N TYR A 129 -10.20 9.53 2.86
CA TYR A 129 -11.18 10.50 3.37
C TYR A 129 -12.59 10.20 2.86
N ASP A 130 -12.73 10.00 1.55
CA ASP A 130 -14.03 9.68 0.92
C ASP A 130 -14.61 8.36 1.48
N CYS A 131 -13.73 7.38 1.77
CA CYS A 131 -14.13 6.08 2.31
C CYS A 131 -14.47 6.11 3.81
N THR A 132 -13.68 6.81 4.61
CA THR A 132 -13.73 6.70 6.08
C THR A 132 -14.27 7.95 6.78
N GLY A 133 -14.25 9.11 6.10
CA GLY A 133 -14.55 10.40 6.69
C GLY A 133 -13.43 10.98 7.55
N VAL A 134 -12.27 10.30 7.66
CA VAL A 134 -11.15 10.74 8.49
C VAL A 134 -10.22 11.66 7.68
N ASN A 135 -10.02 12.88 8.15
CA ASN A 135 -9.12 13.85 7.54
C ASN A 135 -7.66 13.60 7.98
N VAL A 136 -6.93 12.82 7.20
CA VAL A 136 -5.52 12.48 7.48
C VAL A 136 -4.63 13.74 7.44
N ALA A 137 -4.94 14.72 6.58
CA ALA A 137 -4.16 15.97 6.50
C ALA A 137 -4.23 16.76 7.82
N GLU A 138 -5.40 16.84 8.44
CA GLU A 138 -5.57 17.44 9.75
C GLU A 138 -4.73 16.73 10.83
N LYS A 139 -4.73 15.40 10.83
CA LYS A 139 -3.91 14.61 11.76
C LYS A 139 -2.40 14.83 11.58
N ILE A 140 -1.95 14.99 10.34
CA ILE A 140 -0.55 15.34 10.04
C ILE A 140 -0.21 16.73 10.60
N ILE A 141 -1.06 17.73 10.38
CA ILE A 141 -0.85 19.08 10.89
C ILE A 141 -0.83 19.10 12.42
N ASP A 142 -1.80 18.43 13.06
CA ASP A 142 -1.83 18.30 14.54
C ASP A 142 -0.55 17.66 15.08
N TYR A 143 -0.05 16.62 14.42
CA TYR A 143 1.20 15.96 14.78
C TYR A 143 2.40 16.91 14.66
N ILE A 144 2.51 17.63 13.53
CA ILE A 144 3.59 18.59 13.31
C ILE A 144 3.57 19.68 14.39
N LEU A 145 2.39 20.27 14.67
CA LEU A 145 2.25 21.31 15.68
C LEU A 145 2.66 20.84 17.08
N LYS A 146 2.36 19.59 17.44
CA LYS A 146 2.80 18.99 18.71
C LYS A 146 4.32 18.75 18.76
N LYS A 147 4.96 18.53 17.62
CA LYS A 147 6.40 18.22 17.55
C LYS A 147 7.29 19.47 17.61
N ILE A 148 6.77 20.63 17.18
CA ILE A 148 7.51 21.89 17.13
C ILE A 148 7.25 22.81 18.35
N ASN A 149 6.25 22.51 19.18
CA ASN A 149 5.98 23.18 20.46
C ASN A 149 6.58 22.39 21.64
#